data_042b48255e67ecf60c8e2872cb725096
#
_entry.id   042b48255e67ecf60c8e2872cb725096
#
_cell.length_a   1.000
_cell.length_b   1.000
_cell.length_c   1.000
_cell.angle_alpha   90.00
_cell.angle_beta   90.00
_cell.angle_gamma   90.00
#
_symmetry.space_group_name_H-M   'P 1'
#
loop_
_entity.id
_entity.type
_entity.pdbx_description
1 polymer ?
#
loop_
_entity_poly.entity_id
_entity_poly.type
_entity_poly.pdbx_seq_one_letter_code
_entity_poly.pdbx_strand_id
1 'polypeptide(L)'
;VVPVLGSAELLCRQGAMEVVSCTVRVQDERLLPYVLFLVVPVLGRMNDSDESIRLLATNTFAELVKLLPLIHGLPDPPHFSPALLARRETEKAFLAQLMDGSKVAPYKMPIEMKVQLRPYQMDGVSWMAFLARYQLHGILCDDMGLGKTLQSIALLSCKHHERHERWEQTQAPDAK
;
A
#
# COMPACT_ATOMS: atom_id res chain seq x y z
N VAL A 1 13.32 -12.10 -7.05
CA VAL A 1 13.62 -11.27 -5.87
C VAL A 1 12.33 -10.73 -5.25
N VAL A 2 11.46 -10.03 -6.01
CA VAL A 2 10.24 -9.40 -5.47
C VAL A 2 9.35 -10.36 -4.65
N PRO A 3 9.01 -11.59 -5.12
CA PRO A 3 8.24 -12.52 -4.29
C PRO A 3 8.92 -12.91 -2.98
N VAL A 4 10.26 -12.95 -2.95
CA VAL A 4 11.05 -13.32 -1.77
C VAL A 4 11.04 -12.25 -0.69
N LEU A 5 10.78 -10.98 -1.06
CA LEU A 5 10.57 -9.91 -0.07
C LEU A 5 9.42 -10.22 0.90
N GLY A 6 8.43 -11.02 0.49
CA GLY A 6 7.31 -11.47 1.34
C GLY A 6 7.54 -12.77 2.10
N SER A 7 8.75 -13.35 2.08
CA SER A 7 9.06 -14.61 2.75
C SER A 7 8.84 -14.54 4.27
N ALA A 8 8.39 -15.64 4.86
CA ALA A 8 8.34 -15.78 6.33
C ALA A 8 9.75 -15.81 6.95
N GLU A 9 10.73 -16.28 6.20
CA GLU A 9 12.13 -16.44 6.65
C GLU A 9 12.87 -15.10 6.61
N LEU A 10 13.48 -14.71 7.74
CA LEU A 10 14.20 -13.45 7.90
C LEU A 10 15.35 -13.30 6.89
N LEU A 11 16.20 -14.32 6.78
CA LEU A 11 17.38 -14.28 5.90
C LEU A 11 16.99 -14.12 4.43
N CYS A 12 15.88 -14.73 4.02
CA CYS A 12 15.35 -14.58 2.68
C CYS A 12 14.89 -13.14 2.42
N ARG A 13 14.17 -12.51 3.36
CA ARG A 13 13.75 -11.11 3.24
C ARG A 13 14.93 -10.16 3.23
N GLN A 14 15.91 -10.38 4.12
CA GLN A 14 17.12 -9.56 4.21
C GLN A 14 17.92 -9.62 2.91
N GLY A 15 18.27 -10.82 2.43
CA GLY A 15 19.01 -10.98 1.17
C GLY A 15 18.27 -10.41 -0.02
N ALA A 16 16.94 -10.59 -0.09
CA ALA A 16 16.13 -9.99 -1.15
C ALA A 16 16.16 -8.46 -1.10
N MET A 17 16.10 -7.85 0.10
CA MET A 17 16.16 -6.41 0.28
C MET A 17 17.54 -5.84 -0.09
N GLU A 18 18.62 -6.54 0.27
CA GLU A 18 20.00 -6.18 -0.12
C GLU A 18 20.17 -6.19 -1.64
N VAL A 19 19.67 -7.23 -2.33
CA VAL A 19 19.71 -7.31 -3.79
C VAL A 19 18.94 -6.16 -4.42
N VAL A 20 17.73 -5.84 -3.93
CA VAL A 20 16.96 -4.71 -4.44
C VAL A 20 17.70 -3.39 -4.22
N SER A 21 18.22 -3.16 -3.02
CA SER A 21 18.97 -1.95 -2.69
C SER A 21 20.21 -1.78 -3.58
N CYS A 22 20.96 -2.85 -3.78
CA CYS A 22 22.12 -2.85 -4.67
C CYS A 22 21.69 -2.56 -6.12
N THR A 23 20.62 -3.19 -6.60
CA THR A 23 20.11 -2.99 -7.96
C THR A 23 19.70 -1.54 -8.19
N VAL A 24 19.00 -0.92 -7.23
CA VAL A 24 18.57 0.48 -7.30
C VAL A 24 19.79 1.42 -7.44
N ARG A 25 20.84 1.17 -6.66
CA ARG A 25 22.07 2.00 -6.68
C ARG A 25 22.92 1.80 -7.92
N VAL A 26 22.94 0.59 -8.50
CA VAL A 26 23.85 0.27 -9.62
C VAL A 26 23.22 0.51 -10.98
N GLN A 27 21.91 0.29 -11.13
CA GLN A 27 21.26 0.33 -12.44
C GLN A 27 20.78 1.74 -12.85
N ASP A 28 20.63 2.64 -11.88
CA ASP A 28 20.27 4.05 -12.10
C ASP A 28 19.13 4.20 -13.15
N GLU A 29 19.35 4.92 -14.25
CA GLU A 29 18.33 5.16 -15.29
C GLU A 29 17.81 3.88 -15.97
N ARG A 30 18.60 2.81 -16.03
CA ARG A 30 18.17 1.51 -16.60
C ARG A 30 17.05 0.85 -15.79
N LEU A 31 16.90 1.26 -14.54
CA LEU A 31 15.85 0.76 -13.66
C LEU A 31 14.48 1.41 -13.94
N LEU A 32 14.44 2.58 -14.60
CA LEU A 32 13.21 3.37 -14.75
C LEU A 32 11.98 2.57 -15.18
N PRO A 33 12.04 1.66 -16.19
CA PRO A 33 10.86 0.88 -16.59
C PRO A 33 10.34 -0.05 -15.50
N TYR A 34 11.18 -0.42 -14.53
CA TYR A 34 10.89 -1.42 -13.49
C TYR A 34 10.61 -0.81 -12.12
N VAL A 35 10.85 0.50 -11.93
CA VAL A 35 10.71 1.20 -10.64
C VAL A 35 9.35 0.96 -10.01
N LEU A 36 8.26 1.03 -10.78
CA LEU A 36 6.89 0.82 -10.29
C LEU A 36 6.71 -0.54 -9.62
N PHE A 37 7.35 -1.60 -10.12
CA PHE A 37 7.28 -2.94 -9.54
C PHE A 37 8.07 -3.11 -8.24
N LEU A 38 8.97 -2.18 -7.94
CA LEU A 38 9.81 -2.20 -6.74
C LEU A 38 9.26 -1.32 -5.63
N VAL A 39 8.60 -0.20 -5.97
CA VAL A 39 8.15 0.79 -4.99
C VAL A 39 7.21 0.17 -3.96
N VAL A 40 6.16 -0.53 -4.40
CA VAL A 40 5.15 -1.09 -3.49
C VAL A 40 5.72 -2.21 -2.60
N PRO A 41 6.47 -3.21 -3.13
CA PRO A 41 7.11 -4.22 -2.28
C PRO A 41 8.13 -3.65 -1.28
N VAL A 42 8.92 -2.64 -1.68
CA VAL A 42 9.87 -1.99 -0.77
C VAL A 42 9.15 -1.19 0.31
N LEU A 43 8.08 -0.46 -0.05
CA LEU A 43 7.23 0.25 0.90
C LEU A 43 6.68 -0.71 1.98
N GLY A 44 6.23 -1.91 1.58
CA GLY A 44 5.78 -2.94 2.51
C GLY A 44 6.86 -3.40 3.51
N ARG A 45 8.14 -3.34 3.13
CA ARG A 45 9.26 -3.71 4.01
C ARG A 45 9.67 -2.61 4.99
N MET A 46 9.23 -1.38 4.80
CA MET A 46 9.44 -0.31 5.79
C MET A 46 8.71 -0.59 7.11
N ASN A 47 7.78 -1.55 7.12
CA ASN A 47 7.09 -2.05 8.32
C ASN A 47 7.51 -3.49 8.69
N ASP A 48 8.69 -3.95 8.32
CA ASP A 48 9.18 -5.28 8.68
C ASP A 48 9.41 -5.40 10.19
N SER A 49 9.30 -6.60 10.73
CA SER A 49 9.61 -6.91 12.14
C SER A 49 11.08 -6.65 12.47
N ASP A 50 11.97 -6.83 11.49
CA ASP A 50 13.41 -6.63 11.64
C ASP A 50 13.80 -5.17 11.37
N GLU A 51 14.61 -4.59 12.26
CA GLU A 51 15.04 -3.19 12.17
C GLU A 51 15.98 -2.94 11.01
N SER A 52 16.88 -3.86 10.70
CA SER A 52 17.85 -3.71 9.62
C SER A 52 17.15 -3.67 8.26
N ILE A 53 16.12 -4.51 8.09
CA ILE A 53 15.27 -4.52 6.89
C ILE A 53 14.48 -3.22 6.78
N ARG A 54 13.88 -2.73 7.88
CA ARG A 54 13.16 -1.44 7.87
C ARG A 54 14.05 -0.29 7.42
N LEU A 55 15.26 -0.19 7.99
CA LEU A 55 16.21 0.86 7.66
C LEU A 55 16.66 0.78 6.20
N LEU A 56 17.01 -0.42 5.74
CA LEU A 56 17.43 -0.64 4.36
C LEU A 56 16.28 -0.33 3.37
N ALA A 57 15.06 -0.75 3.69
CA ALA A 57 13.88 -0.47 2.89
C ALA A 57 13.59 1.04 2.82
N THR A 58 13.69 1.75 3.95
CA THR A 58 13.48 3.21 4.01
C THR A 58 14.49 3.95 3.11
N ASN A 59 15.76 3.61 3.20
CA ASN A 59 16.80 4.21 2.38
C ASN A 59 16.60 3.90 0.88
N THR A 60 16.26 2.65 0.56
CA THR A 60 16.01 2.22 -0.83
C THR A 60 14.75 2.88 -1.39
N PHE A 61 13.70 3.03 -0.58
CA PHE A 61 12.48 3.72 -0.96
C PHE A 61 12.74 5.20 -1.27
N ALA A 62 13.58 5.88 -0.48
CA ALA A 62 13.97 7.27 -0.73
C ALA A 62 14.68 7.43 -2.09
N GLU A 63 15.51 6.47 -2.50
CA GLU A 63 16.12 6.49 -3.84
C GLU A 63 15.08 6.22 -4.95
N LEU A 64 14.19 5.25 -4.76
CA LEU A 64 13.13 4.94 -5.72
C LEU A 64 12.18 6.14 -5.95
N VAL A 65 11.84 6.88 -4.90
CA VAL A 65 10.95 8.06 -4.99
C VAL A 65 11.57 9.14 -5.89
N LYS A 66 12.89 9.32 -5.87
CA LYS A 66 13.57 10.29 -6.76
C LYS A 66 13.43 9.92 -8.24
N LEU A 67 13.28 8.64 -8.56
CA LEU A 67 13.11 8.14 -9.92
C LEU A 67 11.67 8.24 -10.44
N LEU A 68 10.66 8.35 -9.55
CA LEU A 68 9.25 8.38 -9.93
C LEU A 68 8.89 9.50 -10.94
N PRO A 69 9.36 10.75 -10.79
CA PRO A 69 9.06 11.79 -11.77
C PRO A 69 9.61 11.48 -13.16
N LEU A 70 10.72 10.74 -13.26
CA LEU A 70 11.38 10.40 -14.52
C LEU A 70 10.64 9.33 -15.32
N ILE A 71 9.70 8.61 -14.70
CA ILE A 71 8.93 7.56 -15.36
C ILE A 71 7.81 8.13 -16.25
N HIS A 72 7.38 9.37 -15.97
CA HIS A 72 6.33 10.01 -16.74
C HIS A 72 6.73 10.20 -18.21
N GLY A 73 5.92 9.62 -19.12
CA GLY A 73 6.14 9.74 -20.57
C GLY A 73 7.11 8.73 -21.16
N LEU A 74 7.69 7.84 -20.35
CA LEU A 74 8.51 6.75 -20.90
C LEU A 74 7.61 5.71 -21.58
N PRO A 75 7.95 5.30 -22.82
CA PRO A 75 7.25 4.23 -23.51
C PRO A 75 7.43 2.90 -22.78
N ASP A 76 6.42 2.05 -22.88
CA ASP A 76 6.52 0.70 -22.32
C ASP A 76 7.58 -0.12 -23.06
N PRO A 77 8.43 -0.87 -22.33
CA PRO A 77 9.40 -1.74 -22.97
C PRO A 77 8.71 -2.78 -23.84
N PRO A 78 9.17 -3.01 -25.09
CA PRO A 78 8.51 -3.90 -26.04
C PRO A 78 8.49 -5.39 -25.62
N HIS A 79 9.31 -5.76 -24.63
CA HIS A 79 9.40 -7.11 -24.08
C HIS A 79 8.46 -7.37 -22.89
N PHE A 80 7.66 -6.35 -22.48
CA PHE A 80 6.71 -6.56 -21.40
C PHE A 80 5.53 -7.39 -21.87
N SER A 81 5.20 -8.44 -21.09
CA SER A 81 3.99 -9.22 -21.32
C SER A 81 2.74 -8.42 -20.96
N PRO A 82 1.56 -8.76 -21.54
CA PRO A 82 0.30 -8.12 -21.15
C PRO A 82 0.01 -8.17 -19.64
N ALA A 83 0.41 -9.24 -18.97
CA ALA A 83 0.27 -9.38 -17.52
C ALA A 83 1.15 -8.38 -16.75
N LEU A 84 2.38 -8.11 -17.20
CA LEU A 84 3.26 -7.11 -16.61
C LEU A 84 2.72 -5.70 -16.84
N LEU A 85 2.18 -5.41 -18.01
CA LEU A 85 1.55 -4.11 -18.30
C LEU A 85 0.33 -3.87 -17.41
N ALA A 86 -0.55 -4.85 -17.25
CA ALA A 86 -1.70 -4.76 -16.36
C ALA A 86 -1.27 -4.53 -14.90
N ARG A 87 -0.23 -5.23 -14.43
CA ARG A 87 0.34 -5.02 -13.10
C ARG A 87 0.93 -3.62 -12.96
N ARG A 88 1.65 -3.13 -13.97
CA ARG A 88 2.22 -1.76 -13.97
C ARG A 88 1.14 -0.70 -13.79
N GLU A 89 0.01 -0.82 -14.51
CA GLU A 89 -1.11 0.12 -14.35
C GLU A 89 -1.73 0.04 -12.94
N THR A 90 -1.82 -1.15 -12.34
CA THR A 90 -2.27 -1.32 -10.96
C THR A 90 -1.35 -0.62 -9.96
N GLU A 91 -0.04 -0.82 -10.09
CA GLU A 91 0.96 -0.17 -9.20
C GLU A 91 0.97 1.35 -9.40
N LYS A 92 0.80 1.83 -10.63
CA LYS A 92 0.68 3.25 -10.95
C LYS A 92 -0.58 3.88 -10.33
N ALA A 93 -1.72 3.20 -10.44
CA ALA A 93 -2.96 3.65 -9.81
C ALA A 93 -2.84 3.70 -8.28
N PHE A 94 -2.20 2.71 -7.66
CA PHE A 94 -1.91 2.72 -6.23
C PHE A 94 -1.04 3.91 -5.83
N LEU A 95 0.06 4.16 -6.54
CA LEU A 95 0.94 5.29 -6.23
C LEU A 95 0.24 6.64 -6.43
N ALA A 96 -0.61 6.76 -7.46
CA ALA A 96 -1.39 7.97 -7.67
C ALA A 96 -2.35 8.25 -6.49
N GLN A 97 -2.95 7.22 -5.91
CA GLN A 97 -3.80 7.33 -4.72
C GLN A 97 -2.98 7.61 -3.44
N LEU A 98 -1.79 7.04 -3.34
CA LEU A 98 -0.90 7.28 -2.20
C LEU A 98 -0.39 8.72 -2.17
N MET A 99 -0.06 9.27 -3.34
CA MET A 99 0.47 10.64 -3.49
C MET A 99 -0.61 11.72 -3.44
N ASP A 100 -1.85 11.36 -3.77
CA ASP A 100 -2.96 12.28 -3.86
C ASP A 100 -4.24 11.63 -3.28
N GLY A 101 -4.55 11.98 -2.04
CA GLY A 101 -5.70 11.44 -1.32
C GLY A 101 -7.05 11.71 -2.01
N SER A 102 -7.15 12.73 -2.88
CA SER A 102 -8.38 13.00 -3.66
C SER A 102 -8.69 11.90 -4.69
N LYS A 103 -7.70 11.10 -5.04
CA LYS A 103 -7.84 9.95 -5.97
C LYS A 103 -8.23 8.65 -5.27
N VAL A 104 -8.32 8.66 -3.95
CA VAL A 104 -8.77 7.50 -3.17
C VAL A 104 -10.26 7.30 -3.40
N ALA A 105 -10.64 6.09 -3.83
CA ALA A 105 -12.05 5.77 -4.03
C ALA A 105 -12.83 5.84 -2.71
N PRO A 106 -14.06 6.39 -2.71
CA PRO A 106 -14.89 6.47 -1.51
C PRO A 106 -15.11 5.07 -0.91
N TYR A 107 -14.82 4.93 0.39
CA TYR A 107 -15.04 3.70 1.12
C TYR A 107 -16.53 3.52 1.42
N LYS A 108 -17.09 2.42 0.95
CA LYS A 108 -18.47 2.05 1.27
C LYS A 108 -18.49 1.36 2.63
N MET A 109 -19.01 2.04 3.63
CA MET A 109 -19.14 1.45 4.96
C MET A 109 -20.16 0.31 4.94
N PRO A 110 -19.80 -0.89 5.43
CA PRO A 110 -20.71 -2.04 5.48
C PRO A 110 -21.73 -1.95 6.62
N ILE A 111 -21.62 -0.96 7.50
CA ILE A 111 -22.48 -0.75 8.65
C ILE A 111 -23.15 0.62 8.59
N GLU A 112 -24.36 0.71 9.13
CA GLU A 112 -25.02 1.98 9.38
C GLU A 112 -24.53 2.59 10.70
N MET A 113 -24.20 3.87 10.65
CA MET A 113 -23.85 4.61 11.85
C MET A 113 -25.01 5.47 12.32
N LYS A 114 -25.20 5.58 13.65
CA LYS A 114 -26.21 6.47 14.25
C LYS A 114 -25.92 7.96 13.99
N VAL A 115 -24.69 8.29 13.64
CA VAL A 115 -24.23 9.65 13.37
C VAL A 115 -23.83 9.74 11.91
N GLN A 116 -24.35 10.74 11.22
CA GLN A 116 -23.95 11.03 9.83
C GLN A 116 -22.58 11.71 9.82
N LEU A 117 -21.62 11.09 9.14
CA LEU A 117 -20.29 11.68 8.93
C LEU A 117 -20.38 12.85 7.94
N ARG A 118 -19.62 13.90 8.21
CA ARG A 118 -19.45 15.01 7.26
C ARG A 118 -18.59 14.56 6.07
N PRO A 119 -18.68 15.23 4.89
CA PRO A 119 -17.90 14.82 3.72
C PRO A 119 -16.41 14.64 3.98
N TYR A 120 -15.74 15.61 4.60
CA TYR A 120 -14.31 15.51 4.94
C TYR A 120 -13.98 14.36 5.89
N GLN A 121 -14.91 13.98 6.80
CA GLN A 121 -14.75 12.82 7.68
C GLN A 121 -14.85 11.52 6.88
N MET A 122 -15.72 11.46 5.88
CA MET A 122 -15.80 10.33 4.95
C MET A 122 -14.52 10.20 4.11
N ASP A 123 -13.93 11.32 3.70
CA ASP A 123 -12.65 11.33 2.99
C ASP A 123 -11.54 10.77 3.87
N GLY A 124 -11.48 11.19 5.14
CA GLY A 124 -10.55 10.67 6.13
C GLY A 124 -10.72 9.16 6.40
N VAL A 125 -11.98 8.68 6.52
CA VAL A 125 -12.28 7.24 6.65
C VAL A 125 -11.86 6.48 5.40
N SER A 126 -12.11 7.03 4.21
CA SER A 126 -11.73 6.41 2.93
C SER A 126 -10.21 6.28 2.81
N TRP A 127 -9.47 7.35 3.16
CA TRP A 127 -8.02 7.35 3.20
C TRP A 127 -7.47 6.32 4.19
N MET A 128 -7.99 6.28 5.42
CA MET A 128 -7.57 5.28 6.40
C MET A 128 -7.92 3.85 5.97
N ALA A 129 -9.07 3.63 5.31
CA ALA A 129 -9.44 2.33 4.75
C ALA A 129 -8.51 1.89 3.63
N PHE A 130 -8.08 2.84 2.78
CA PHE A 130 -7.05 2.64 1.76
C PHE A 130 -5.72 2.19 2.40
N LEU A 131 -5.22 2.90 3.40
CA LEU A 131 -4.00 2.52 4.10
C LEU A 131 -4.11 1.11 4.71
N ALA A 132 -5.22 0.82 5.40
CA ALA A 132 -5.46 -0.48 6.00
C ALA A 132 -5.50 -1.62 4.98
N ARG A 133 -6.02 -1.38 3.76
CA ARG A 133 -6.04 -2.35 2.67
C ARG A 133 -4.63 -2.75 2.23
N TYR A 134 -3.71 -1.80 2.22
CA TYR A 134 -2.32 -2.01 1.80
C TYR A 134 -1.36 -2.23 2.98
N GLN A 135 -1.90 -2.40 4.21
CA GLN A 135 -1.12 -2.59 5.43
C GLN A 135 -0.11 -1.45 5.69
N LEU A 136 -0.49 -0.25 5.29
CA LEU A 136 0.28 0.96 5.53
C LEU A 136 -0.18 1.64 6.82
N HIS A 137 0.74 2.38 7.44
CA HIS A 137 0.46 3.23 8.59
C HIS A 137 0.30 4.68 8.15
N GLY A 138 -0.51 5.44 8.87
CA GLY A 138 -0.72 6.86 8.63
C GLY A 138 -0.93 7.63 9.91
N ILE A 139 -0.81 8.94 9.81
CA ILE A 139 -1.06 9.87 10.92
C ILE A 139 -2.21 10.78 10.50
N LEU A 140 -3.31 10.75 11.26
CA LEU A 140 -4.45 11.65 11.05
C LEU A 140 -4.21 12.98 11.75
N CYS A 141 -3.82 14.01 10.98
CA CYS A 141 -3.38 15.32 11.46
C CYS A 141 -4.44 16.43 11.34
N ASP A 142 -5.72 16.09 11.35
CA ASP A 142 -6.80 17.08 11.35
C ASP A 142 -6.72 18.02 12.58
N ASP A 143 -7.26 19.22 12.46
CA ASP A 143 -7.38 20.16 13.60
C ASP A 143 -8.22 19.59 14.75
N MET A 144 -8.06 20.19 15.93
CA MET A 144 -8.87 19.82 17.08
C MET A 144 -10.37 20.10 16.81
N GLY A 145 -11.23 19.17 17.25
CA GLY A 145 -12.68 19.30 17.08
C GLY A 145 -13.23 18.77 15.76
N LEU A 146 -12.41 18.42 14.76
CA LEU A 146 -12.87 17.90 13.47
C LEU A 146 -13.33 16.42 13.50
N GLY A 147 -13.35 15.79 14.66
CA GLY A 147 -13.92 14.46 14.84
C GLY A 147 -12.99 13.32 14.45
N LYS A 148 -11.67 13.43 14.67
CA LYS A 148 -10.70 12.33 14.46
C LYS A 148 -11.12 11.05 15.16
N THR A 149 -11.59 11.14 16.40
CA THR A 149 -12.07 9.98 17.16
C THR A 149 -13.26 9.32 16.47
N LEU A 150 -14.23 10.10 15.97
CA LEU A 150 -15.38 9.57 15.25
C LEU A 150 -14.98 8.85 13.97
N GLN A 151 -14.05 9.42 13.19
CA GLN A 151 -13.49 8.80 11.98
C GLN A 151 -12.79 7.47 12.30
N SER A 152 -12.00 7.44 13.37
CA SER A 152 -11.28 6.24 13.81
C SER A 152 -12.26 5.15 14.28
N ILE A 153 -13.29 5.50 15.07
CA ILE A 153 -14.33 4.56 15.50
C ILE A 153 -15.09 4.02 14.29
N ALA A 154 -15.46 4.87 13.34
CA ALA A 154 -16.15 4.45 12.13
C ALA A 154 -15.36 3.39 11.36
N LEU A 155 -14.07 3.65 11.11
CA LEU A 155 -13.20 2.67 10.43
C LEU A 155 -13.06 1.38 11.23
N LEU A 156 -12.77 1.45 12.52
CA LEU A 156 -12.60 0.27 13.38
C LEU A 156 -13.86 -0.60 13.41
N SER A 157 -15.03 0.03 13.53
CA SER A 157 -16.30 -0.69 13.52
C SER A 157 -16.54 -1.40 12.18
N CYS A 158 -16.25 -0.72 11.06
CA CYS A 158 -16.34 -1.34 9.73
C CYS A 158 -15.36 -2.52 9.59
N LYS A 159 -14.11 -2.35 10.01
CA LYS A 159 -13.10 -3.41 9.93
C LYS A 159 -13.39 -4.59 10.85
N HIS A 160 -13.99 -4.34 12.00
CA HIS A 160 -14.48 -5.40 12.91
C HIS A 160 -15.62 -6.20 12.24
N HIS A 161 -16.58 -5.50 11.64
CA HIS A 161 -17.69 -6.13 10.93
C HIS A 161 -17.19 -6.99 9.75
N GLU A 162 -16.33 -6.45 8.87
CA GLU A 162 -15.73 -7.19 7.77
C GLU A 162 -14.95 -8.44 8.22
N ARG A 163 -14.32 -8.37 9.40
CA ARG A 163 -13.60 -9.51 9.99
C ARG A 163 -14.57 -10.56 10.51
N HIS A 164 -15.65 -10.13 11.16
CA HIS A 164 -16.68 -11.02 11.68
C HIS A 164 -17.37 -11.77 10.55
N GLU A 165 -17.79 -11.09 9.49
CA GLU A 165 -18.40 -11.73 8.31
C GLU A 165 -17.47 -12.77 7.68
N ARG A 166 -16.18 -12.46 7.53
CA ARG A 166 -15.20 -13.44 7.01
C ARG A 166 -15.05 -14.64 7.93
N TRP A 167 -15.06 -14.43 9.24
CA TRP A 167 -14.98 -15.51 10.22
C TRP A 167 -16.22 -16.41 10.14
N GLU A 168 -17.41 -15.84 10.06
CA GLU A 168 -18.66 -16.59 9.89
C GLU A 168 -18.67 -17.42 8.59
N GLN A 169 -18.23 -16.84 7.47
CA GLN A 169 -18.10 -17.55 6.20
C GLN A 169 -17.10 -18.72 6.27
N THR A 170 -16.05 -18.60 7.08
CA THR A 170 -15.06 -19.67 7.26
C THR A 170 -15.57 -20.77 8.19
N GLN A 171 -16.50 -20.47 9.11
CA GLN A 171 -17.09 -21.43 10.05
C GLN A 171 -18.34 -22.11 9.49
N ALA A 172 -18.95 -21.59 8.42
CA ALA A 172 -20.07 -22.24 7.78
C ALA A 172 -19.58 -23.54 7.12
N PRO A 173 -19.92 -24.74 7.63
CA PRO A 173 -19.62 -25.97 6.91
C PRO A 173 -20.41 -25.95 5.60
N ASP A 174 -19.81 -26.47 4.51
CA ASP A 174 -20.43 -26.62 3.19
C ASP A 174 -21.89 -27.04 3.33
N ALA A 175 -22.82 -26.11 3.24
CA ALA A 175 -24.22 -26.39 3.08
C ALA A 175 -24.43 -26.86 1.63
N LYS A 176 -24.31 -28.18 1.45
CA LYS A 176 -24.84 -28.86 0.28
C LYS A 176 -26.29 -29.19 0.50
#